data_b0cb2d13d96e877940a174c3a9b7b657
#
_entry.id   b0cb2d13d96e877940a174c3a9b7b657
#
_cell.length_a   1.000
_cell.length_b   1.000
_cell.length_c   1.000
_cell.angle_alpha   90.00
_cell.angle_beta   90.00
_cell.angle_gamma   90.00
#
_symmetry.space_group_name_H-M   'P 1'
#
loop_
_entity.id
_entity.type
_entity.pdbx_description
1 polymer ?
#
loop_
_entity_poly.entity_id
_entity_poly.type
_entity_poly.pdbx_seq_one_letter_code
_entity_poly.pdbx_strand_id
1 'polypeptide(L)'
;QFKRVQNLPDFLARRFAAGREHESVSKVKSRMTFNLERLDHAAPKIRQVIPAKPFNKVYQNYIMESTLVSTPEETNAIESIENVGKVTVLGAQEGGISDIRAVPKSARNIDASHTGILDPSRTPESDHAGVDLRFTISAHRDDYGTLYSTVVDNAGKNHIMSVHDLMTSVVGFPHQEDKARVQAQDHGVLSEVDRSKVQYWFPSGNSLYTVTTNLVPFLNSNHPGRLTMAGKAIPQALSLVEREAPLVQTATFPSGSPFVKAI
;
A
#
# COMPACT_ATOMS: atom_id res chain seq x y z
N GLN A 1 -8.63 0.09 -13.77
CA GLN A 1 -8.69 -1.36 -13.94
C GLN A 1 -7.35 -2.04 -13.66
N PHE A 2 -6.22 -1.54 -14.10
CA PHE A 2 -4.90 -2.02 -13.68
C PHE A 2 -4.39 -1.11 -12.56
N LYS A 3 -4.61 -1.49 -11.31
CA LYS A 3 -4.07 -0.73 -10.18
C LYS A 3 -2.58 -1.02 -10.04
N ARG A 4 -1.79 0.03 -10.23
CA ARG A 4 -0.35 0.02 -10.04
C ARG A 4 0.02 1.13 -9.07
N VAL A 5 0.80 0.79 -8.07
CA VAL A 5 1.31 1.74 -7.08
C VAL A 5 2.75 2.09 -7.42
N GLN A 6 3.01 3.38 -7.55
CA GLN A 6 4.37 3.90 -7.75
C GLN A 6 5.11 3.95 -6.41
N ASN A 7 6.41 3.72 -6.48
CA ASN A 7 7.29 3.70 -5.32
C ASN A 7 8.52 4.57 -5.53
N LEU A 8 9.41 4.61 -4.53
CA LEU A 8 10.63 5.39 -4.56
C LEU A 8 11.49 5.18 -5.83
N PRO A 9 11.77 3.95 -6.30
CA PRO A 9 12.49 3.74 -7.57
C PRO A 9 11.83 4.40 -8.78
N ASP A 10 10.50 4.36 -8.90
CA ASP A 10 9.78 4.98 -10.01
C ASP A 10 9.93 6.51 -10.00
N PHE A 11 9.84 7.10 -8.81
CA PHE A 11 9.99 8.55 -8.63
C PHE A 11 11.41 9.01 -8.92
N LEU A 12 12.40 8.30 -8.39
CA LEU A 12 13.81 8.60 -8.67
C LEU A 12 14.16 8.43 -10.14
N ALA A 13 13.66 7.38 -10.80
CA ALA A 13 13.86 7.17 -12.22
C ALA A 13 13.36 8.36 -13.05
N ARG A 14 12.17 8.89 -12.71
CA ARG A 14 11.65 10.09 -13.38
C ARG A 14 12.50 11.34 -13.13
N ARG A 15 12.94 11.57 -11.89
CA ARG A 15 13.82 12.71 -11.57
C ARG A 15 15.15 12.62 -12.29
N PHE A 16 15.75 11.44 -12.36
CA PHE A 16 16.97 11.23 -13.13
C PHE A 16 16.77 11.47 -14.64
N ALA A 17 15.62 11.06 -15.20
CA ALA A 17 15.31 11.25 -16.61
C ALA A 17 14.93 12.68 -16.97
N ALA A 18 14.28 13.42 -16.08
CA ALA A 18 13.65 14.73 -16.39
C ALA A 18 14.64 15.86 -16.73
N GLY A 19 15.93 15.70 -16.49
CA GLY A 19 16.97 16.67 -16.86
C GLY A 19 16.92 18.01 -16.11
N ARG A 20 15.97 18.22 -15.24
CA ARG A 20 15.75 19.49 -14.51
C ARG A 20 16.73 19.69 -13.36
N GLU A 21 17.25 18.62 -12.81
CA GLU A 21 18.14 18.63 -11.65
C GLU A 21 19.61 18.73 -12.09
N HIS A 22 20.43 19.38 -11.28
CA HIS A 22 21.86 19.59 -11.58
C HIS A 22 22.67 18.29 -11.73
N GLU A 23 22.12 17.16 -11.28
CA GLU A 23 22.77 15.84 -11.31
C GLU A 23 21.92 14.78 -12.04
N SER A 24 21.03 15.20 -12.94
CA SER A 24 20.33 14.26 -13.84
C SER A 24 21.30 13.48 -14.71
N VAL A 25 20.85 12.35 -15.26
CA VAL A 25 21.69 11.49 -16.12
C VAL A 25 22.34 12.26 -17.25
N SER A 26 21.63 13.19 -17.88
CA SER A 26 22.18 14.02 -18.96
C SER A 26 23.34 14.94 -18.50
N LYS A 27 23.20 15.53 -17.31
CA LYS A 27 24.25 16.39 -16.74
C LYS A 27 25.47 15.61 -16.26
N VAL A 28 25.22 14.42 -15.65
CA VAL A 28 26.31 13.52 -15.30
C VAL A 28 27.07 13.09 -16.56
N LYS A 29 26.35 12.72 -17.62
CA LYS A 29 26.96 12.40 -18.93
C LYS A 29 27.81 13.56 -19.48
N SER A 30 27.24 14.77 -19.54
CA SER A 30 27.97 15.96 -20.02
C SER A 30 29.22 16.23 -19.18
N ARG A 31 29.14 16.09 -17.87
CA ARG A 31 30.30 16.26 -16.96
C ARG A 31 31.37 15.19 -17.20
N MET A 32 30.95 13.95 -17.40
CA MET A 32 31.87 12.86 -17.73
C MET A 32 32.55 13.10 -19.08
N THR A 33 31.82 13.56 -20.12
CA THR A 33 32.39 13.90 -21.43
C THR A 33 33.42 15.03 -21.27
N PHE A 34 33.10 16.11 -20.58
CA PHE A 34 33.99 17.20 -20.29
C PHE A 34 35.24 16.78 -19.52
N ASN A 35 35.10 15.92 -18.54
CA ASN A 35 36.23 15.37 -17.79
C ASN A 35 37.10 14.47 -18.67
N LEU A 36 36.49 13.71 -19.59
CA LEU A 36 37.20 12.83 -20.50
C LEU A 36 38.06 13.64 -21.48
N GLU A 37 37.56 14.77 -22.02
CA GLU A 37 38.27 15.68 -22.90
C GLU A 37 39.50 16.32 -22.24
N ARG A 38 39.48 16.42 -20.91
CA ARG A 38 40.59 16.99 -20.12
C ARG A 38 41.50 15.94 -19.47
N LEU A 39 41.26 14.66 -19.77
CA LEU A 39 42.02 13.58 -19.18
C LEU A 39 43.45 13.59 -19.75
N ASP A 40 44.43 13.45 -18.86
CA ASP A 40 45.80 13.18 -19.27
C ASP A 40 45.90 11.73 -19.79
N HIS A 41 46.12 11.59 -21.08
CA HIS A 41 46.20 10.27 -21.72
C HIS A 41 47.42 9.46 -21.31
N ALA A 42 48.43 10.06 -20.69
CA ALA A 42 49.63 9.37 -20.23
C ALA A 42 49.39 8.54 -18.95
N ALA A 43 48.46 8.99 -18.10
CA ALA A 43 48.14 8.30 -16.83
C ALA A 43 46.65 8.43 -16.47
N PRO A 44 45.72 7.81 -17.23
CA PRO A 44 44.29 7.97 -17.03
C PRO A 44 43.81 7.33 -15.74
N LYS A 45 43.13 8.10 -14.90
CA LYS A 45 42.48 7.61 -13.68
C LYS A 45 40.95 7.68 -13.83
N ILE A 46 40.25 6.55 -13.73
CA ILE A 46 38.80 6.49 -13.87
C ILE A 46 38.09 7.48 -12.91
N ARG A 47 38.60 7.67 -11.70
CA ARG A 47 38.07 8.64 -10.73
C ARG A 47 38.08 10.10 -11.18
N GLN A 48 38.90 10.46 -12.19
CA GLN A 48 38.93 11.79 -12.78
C GLN A 48 37.77 11.98 -13.76
N VAL A 49 37.32 10.92 -14.40
CA VAL A 49 36.21 10.96 -15.35
C VAL A 49 34.87 10.86 -14.66
N ILE A 50 34.74 9.90 -13.75
CA ILE A 50 33.47 9.61 -13.04
C ILE A 50 33.39 10.46 -11.78
N PRO A 51 32.39 11.37 -11.65
CA PRO A 51 32.16 12.12 -10.41
C PRO A 51 31.91 11.20 -9.23
N ALA A 52 32.46 11.51 -8.10
CA ALA A 52 32.12 10.79 -6.86
C ALA A 52 30.66 11.08 -6.48
N LYS A 53 29.87 10.04 -6.27
CA LYS A 53 28.45 10.15 -5.87
C LYS A 53 27.59 11.00 -6.82
N PRO A 54 27.53 10.68 -8.12
CA PRO A 54 26.95 11.55 -9.14
C PRO A 54 25.44 11.83 -8.96
N PHE A 55 24.73 10.95 -8.25
CA PHE A 55 23.28 11.06 -8.03
C PHE A 55 22.89 11.43 -6.59
N ASN A 56 23.87 11.68 -5.73
CA ASN A 56 23.61 11.91 -4.31
C ASN A 56 22.70 13.12 -4.06
N LYS A 57 22.91 14.19 -4.83
CA LYS A 57 22.12 15.42 -4.72
C LYS A 57 20.67 15.24 -5.18
N VAL A 58 20.44 14.46 -6.24
CA VAL A 58 19.08 14.15 -6.72
C VAL A 58 18.32 13.40 -5.64
N TYR A 59 18.95 12.41 -5.01
CA TYR A 59 18.36 11.66 -3.92
C TYR A 59 18.08 12.53 -2.69
N GLN A 60 19.04 13.37 -2.28
CA GLN A 60 18.88 14.30 -1.17
C GLN A 60 17.73 15.28 -1.42
N ASN A 61 17.69 15.88 -2.62
CA ASN A 61 16.62 16.80 -3.00
C ASN A 61 15.25 16.10 -2.98
N TYR A 62 15.19 14.84 -3.44
CA TYR A 62 13.95 14.07 -3.37
C TYR A 62 13.47 13.92 -1.93
N ILE A 63 14.35 13.51 -1.01
CA ILE A 63 13.99 13.34 0.40
C ILE A 63 13.56 14.65 1.06
N MET A 64 14.18 15.76 0.69
CA MET A 64 13.91 17.07 1.31
C MET A 64 12.67 17.79 0.74
N GLU A 65 12.33 17.55 -0.52
CA GLU A 65 11.31 18.33 -1.25
C GLU A 65 10.02 17.53 -1.48
N SER A 66 10.06 16.20 -1.50
CA SER A 66 8.90 15.39 -1.83
C SER A 66 7.82 15.46 -0.75
N THR A 67 6.60 15.77 -1.14
CA THR A 67 5.42 15.76 -0.26
C THR A 67 5.00 14.36 0.20
N LEU A 68 5.57 13.31 -0.42
CA LEU A 68 5.32 11.91 -0.05
C LEU A 68 6.29 11.40 1.01
N VAL A 69 7.35 12.16 1.30
CA VAL A 69 8.31 11.83 2.37
C VAL A 69 7.82 12.44 3.67
N SER A 70 7.70 11.63 4.70
CA SER A 70 7.39 12.06 6.07
C SER A 70 8.38 11.44 7.04
N THR A 71 8.53 12.07 8.20
CA THR A 71 9.26 11.47 9.31
C THR A 71 8.50 10.23 9.82
N PRO A 72 9.18 9.15 10.18
CA PRO A 72 8.50 7.99 10.76
C PRO A 72 7.86 8.40 12.11
N GLU A 73 6.62 7.97 12.28
CA GLU A 73 5.91 8.08 13.56
C GLU A 73 6.17 6.79 14.36
N GLU A 74 6.77 6.94 15.55
CA GLU A 74 7.16 5.82 16.41
C GLU A 74 6.31 5.74 17.67
N THR A 75 5.05 6.18 17.61
CA THR A 75 4.13 6.17 18.77
C THR A 75 3.89 4.74 19.25
N ASN A 76 3.67 3.81 18.32
CA ASN A 76 3.68 2.38 18.59
C ASN A 76 4.09 1.57 17.34
N ALA A 77 4.36 0.27 17.52
CA ALA A 77 4.83 -0.59 16.45
C ALA A 77 3.82 -0.75 15.30
N ILE A 78 2.53 -0.62 15.56
CA ILE A 78 1.47 -0.75 14.56
C ILE A 78 1.50 0.44 13.61
N GLU A 79 1.75 1.65 14.10
CA GLU A 79 1.87 2.85 13.27
C GLU A 79 2.97 2.67 12.21
N SER A 80 4.13 2.18 12.62
CA SER A 80 5.25 1.91 11.71
C SER A 80 4.89 0.89 10.63
N ILE A 81 4.17 -0.19 10.99
CA ILE A 81 3.73 -1.22 10.04
C ILE A 81 2.71 -0.64 9.04
N GLU A 82 1.75 0.13 9.53
CA GLU A 82 0.69 0.69 8.67
C GLU A 82 1.18 1.80 7.74
N ASN A 83 2.16 2.59 8.17
CA ASN A 83 2.72 3.65 7.35
C ASN A 83 3.44 3.11 6.11
N VAL A 84 4.06 1.94 6.20
CA VAL A 84 4.64 1.25 5.03
C VAL A 84 3.56 0.88 3.99
N GLY A 85 2.35 0.55 4.44
CA GLY A 85 1.22 0.19 3.59
C GLY A 85 0.35 1.36 3.10
N LYS A 86 0.73 2.61 3.40
CA LYS A 86 -0.05 3.79 3.02
C LYS A 86 -0.03 4.03 1.52
N VAL A 87 -1.21 4.20 0.93
CA VAL A 87 -1.42 4.56 -0.47
C VAL A 87 -2.22 5.83 -0.56
N THR A 88 -1.77 6.78 -1.36
CA THR A 88 -2.47 8.06 -1.59
C THR A 88 -2.51 8.40 -3.07
N VAL A 89 -3.54 9.12 -3.51
CA VAL A 89 -3.62 9.70 -4.85
C VAL A 89 -3.00 11.11 -4.91
N LEU A 90 -2.63 11.66 -3.75
CA LEU A 90 -1.97 12.95 -3.64
C LEU A 90 -0.46 12.82 -3.92
N GLY A 91 0.15 13.86 -4.44
CA GLY A 91 1.59 13.86 -4.73
C GLY A 91 1.93 14.78 -5.90
N ALA A 92 1.75 16.09 -5.71
CA ALA A 92 1.88 17.11 -6.75
C ALA A 92 3.19 17.05 -7.55
N GLN A 93 4.30 16.82 -6.86
CA GLN A 93 5.63 16.79 -7.47
C GLN A 93 5.94 15.46 -8.16
N GLU A 94 5.23 14.41 -7.78
CA GLU A 94 5.48 13.03 -8.21
C GLU A 94 4.44 12.54 -9.24
N GLY A 95 3.66 13.45 -9.81
CA GLY A 95 2.63 13.15 -10.82
C GLY A 95 1.29 12.71 -10.25
N GLY A 96 1.08 12.87 -8.95
CA GLY A 96 -0.21 12.75 -8.30
C GLY A 96 -1.01 14.06 -8.38
N ILE A 97 -2.19 14.05 -7.74
CA ILE A 97 -3.04 15.24 -7.65
C ILE A 97 -2.46 16.19 -6.60
N SER A 98 -2.38 17.48 -6.92
CA SER A 98 -1.79 18.49 -6.02
C SER A 98 -2.69 18.94 -4.89
N ASP A 99 -4.01 19.01 -5.16
CA ASP A 99 -5.00 19.50 -4.21
C ASP A 99 -6.04 18.42 -3.94
N ILE A 100 -6.28 18.16 -2.66
CA ILE A 100 -7.30 17.20 -2.22
C ILE A 100 -8.70 17.53 -2.76
N ARG A 101 -9.00 18.81 -2.93
CA ARG A 101 -10.28 19.28 -3.47
C ARG A 101 -10.46 18.93 -4.95
N ALA A 102 -9.35 18.71 -5.67
CA ALA A 102 -9.36 18.31 -7.07
C ALA A 102 -9.65 16.80 -7.25
N VAL A 103 -9.64 16.01 -6.17
CA VAL A 103 -9.97 14.59 -6.22
C VAL A 103 -11.48 14.41 -6.37
N PRO A 104 -11.98 13.87 -7.49
CA PRO A 104 -13.42 13.72 -7.71
C PRO A 104 -14.02 12.70 -6.74
N LYS A 105 -15.30 12.88 -6.40
CA LYS A 105 -16.01 11.95 -5.48
C LYS A 105 -15.97 10.51 -5.96
N SER A 106 -16.08 10.27 -7.27
CA SER A 106 -16.02 8.93 -7.85
C SER A 106 -14.70 8.20 -7.59
N ALA A 107 -13.58 8.94 -7.50
CA ALA A 107 -12.27 8.35 -7.19
C ALA A 107 -12.11 8.01 -5.70
N ARG A 108 -12.97 8.55 -4.83
CA ARG A 108 -12.97 8.30 -3.38
C ARG A 108 -13.90 7.17 -2.97
N ASN A 109 -14.76 6.72 -3.86
CA ASN A 109 -15.72 5.66 -3.58
C ASN A 109 -15.01 4.31 -3.43
N ILE A 110 -15.61 3.46 -2.60
CA ILE A 110 -15.22 2.06 -2.52
C ILE A 110 -15.58 1.39 -3.85
N ASP A 111 -14.61 0.74 -4.44
CA ASP A 111 -14.74 0.01 -5.71
C ASP A 111 -14.47 -1.48 -5.48
N ALA A 112 -15.12 -2.34 -6.25
CA ALA A 112 -14.94 -3.80 -6.11
C ALA A 112 -13.47 -4.23 -6.27
N SER A 113 -12.68 -3.50 -7.06
CA SER A 113 -11.24 -3.74 -7.23
C SER A 113 -10.39 -3.44 -5.97
N HIS A 114 -10.98 -2.86 -4.92
CA HIS A 114 -10.32 -2.69 -3.63
C HIS A 114 -10.36 -3.97 -2.78
N THR A 115 -11.33 -4.86 -3.05
CA THR A 115 -11.56 -6.06 -2.25
C THR A 115 -10.31 -6.93 -2.18
N GLY A 116 -9.86 -7.24 -0.96
CA GLY A 116 -8.65 -8.03 -0.72
C GLY A 116 -7.32 -7.32 -1.03
N ILE A 117 -7.34 -6.05 -1.45
CA ILE A 117 -6.16 -5.24 -1.78
C ILE A 117 -6.05 -4.00 -0.88
N LEU A 118 -7.13 -3.21 -0.79
CA LEU A 118 -7.18 -1.97 -0.02
C LEU A 118 -8.31 -2.06 0.99
N ASP A 119 -8.01 -1.71 2.24
CA ASP A 119 -9.00 -1.71 3.32
C ASP A 119 -9.92 -0.49 3.20
N PRO A 120 -11.23 -0.67 2.97
CA PRO A 120 -12.17 0.43 2.85
C PRO A 120 -12.44 1.15 4.16
N SER A 121 -12.18 0.51 5.30
CA SER A 121 -12.43 1.06 6.63
C SER A 121 -11.23 1.85 7.18
N ARG A 122 -10.02 1.61 6.64
CA ARG A 122 -8.81 2.27 7.09
C ARG A 122 -8.49 3.50 6.24
N THR A 123 -9.28 4.54 6.43
CA THR A 123 -9.16 5.85 5.77
C THR A 123 -9.41 6.95 6.80
N PRO A 124 -8.86 8.19 6.64
CA PRO A 124 -9.22 9.32 7.49
C PRO A 124 -10.71 9.71 7.37
N GLU A 125 -11.27 10.26 8.43
CA GLU A 125 -12.67 10.69 8.46
C GLU A 125 -12.92 12.08 7.86
N SER A 126 -11.84 12.82 7.63
CA SER A 126 -11.90 14.20 7.14
C SER A 126 -11.94 14.26 5.61
N ASP A 127 -11.55 15.39 5.06
CA ASP A 127 -11.41 15.62 3.61
C ASP A 127 -10.51 14.57 2.90
N HIS A 128 -9.69 13.86 3.63
CA HIS A 128 -8.85 12.77 3.13
C HIS A 128 -9.57 11.41 3.05
N ALA A 129 -10.86 11.32 3.41
CA ALA A 129 -11.63 10.08 3.30
C ALA A 129 -11.65 9.56 1.87
N GLY A 130 -11.27 8.30 1.69
CA GLY A 130 -11.14 7.64 0.39
C GLY A 130 -9.95 8.09 -0.48
N VAL A 131 -9.13 9.03 0.00
CA VAL A 131 -7.92 9.52 -0.67
C VAL A 131 -6.69 8.78 -0.16
N ASP A 132 -6.58 8.67 1.15
CA ASP A 132 -5.54 7.91 1.83
C ASP A 132 -6.10 6.55 2.27
N LEU A 133 -5.53 5.49 1.75
CA LEU A 133 -5.93 4.10 2.02
C LEU A 133 -4.74 3.29 2.53
N ARG A 134 -5.00 2.07 2.98
CA ARG A 134 -3.99 1.12 3.44
C ARG A 134 -4.18 -0.23 2.77
N PHE A 135 -3.08 -0.94 2.57
CA PHE A 135 -3.13 -2.33 2.09
C PHE A 135 -3.73 -3.26 3.12
N THR A 136 -4.52 -4.23 2.64
CA THR A 136 -4.98 -5.36 3.47
C THR A 136 -3.82 -6.30 3.81
N ILE A 137 -4.05 -7.21 4.76
CA ILE A 137 -3.05 -8.22 5.15
C ILE A 137 -2.70 -9.17 3.99
N SER A 138 -3.66 -9.45 3.11
CA SER A 138 -3.46 -10.35 1.95
C SER A 138 -2.91 -9.67 0.72
N ALA A 139 -2.75 -8.34 0.75
CA ALA A 139 -2.24 -7.60 -0.40
C ALA A 139 -0.74 -7.82 -0.58
N HIS A 140 -0.35 -8.07 -1.81
CA HIS A 140 1.05 -8.20 -2.24
C HIS A 140 1.33 -7.21 -3.35
N ARG A 141 2.57 -6.79 -3.45
CA ARG A 141 3.04 -5.90 -4.51
C ARG A 141 4.31 -6.48 -5.12
N ASP A 142 4.41 -6.47 -6.44
CA ASP A 142 5.64 -6.80 -7.13
C ASP A 142 6.60 -5.59 -7.26
N ASP A 143 7.79 -5.83 -7.81
CA ASP A 143 8.79 -4.78 -8.03
C ASP A 143 8.33 -3.72 -9.03
N TYR A 144 7.39 -4.05 -9.90
CA TYR A 144 6.81 -3.13 -10.90
C TYR A 144 5.61 -2.34 -10.35
N GLY A 145 5.24 -2.58 -9.09
CA GLY A 145 4.13 -1.90 -8.42
C GLY A 145 2.74 -2.48 -8.74
N THR A 146 2.66 -3.64 -9.39
CA THR A 146 1.39 -4.33 -9.63
C THR A 146 0.90 -4.95 -8.32
N LEU A 147 -0.40 -4.86 -8.09
CA LEU A 147 -1.03 -5.34 -6.87
C LEU A 147 -1.66 -6.70 -7.07
N TYR A 148 -1.51 -7.55 -6.06
CA TYR A 148 -2.01 -8.92 -6.00
C TYR A 148 -2.70 -9.18 -4.67
N SER A 149 -3.61 -10.13 -4.64
CA SER A 149 -4.21 -10.67 -3.43
C SER A 149 -4.11 -12.18 -3.39
N THR A 150 -4.05 -12.74 -2.19
CA THR A 150 -4.10 -14.17 -1.99
C THR A 150 -5.56 -14.64 -1.98
N VAL A 151 -5.86 -15.66 -2.76
CA VAL A 151 -7.15 -16.36 -2.81
C VAL A 151 -6.93 -17.87 -2.73
N VAL A 152 -7.98 -18.61 -2.43
CA VAL A 152 -7.96 -20.08 -2.31
C VAL A 152 -8.88 -20.66 -3.37
N ASP A 153 -8.47 -21.69 -4.05
CA ASP A 153 -9.33 -22.43 -4.98
C ASP A 153 -10.26 -23.41 -4.24
N ASN A 154 -11.17 -24.04 -4.96
CA ASN A 154 -12.09 -25.03 -4.41
C ASN A 154 -11.38 -26.32 -3.89
N ALA A 155 -10.09 -26.51 -4.24
CA ALA A 155 -9.25 -27.61 -3.74
C ALA A 155 -8.47 -27.24 -2.47
N GLY A 156 -8.60 -25.99 -1.99
CA GLY A 156 -7.88 -25.48 -0.81
C GLY A 156 -6.47 -25.00 -1.09
N LYS A 157 -6.06 -24.84 -2.36
CA LYS A 157 -4.74 -24.35 -2.73
C LYS A 157 -4.73 -22.81 -2.84
N ASN A 158 -3.70 -22.18 -2.27
CA ASN A 158 -3.50 -20.74 -2.35
C ASN A 158 -2.98 -20.33 -3.74
N HIS A 159 -3.57 -19.25 -4.25
CA HIS A 159 -3.15 -18.58 -5.47
C HIS A 159 -2.92 -17.09 -5.20
N ILE A 160 -1.93 -16.50 -5.86
CA ILE A 160 -1.69 -15.06 -5.86
C ILE A 160 -2.24 -14.52 -7.17
N MET A 161 -3.30 -13.71 -7.10
CA MET A 161 -4.00 -13.19 -8.26
C MET A 161 -3.85 -11.69 -8.37
N SER A 162 -3.63 -11.19 -9.58
CA SER A 162 -3.62 -9.75 -9.84
C SER A 162 -5.02 -9.14 -9.70
N VAL A 163 -5.10 -7.82 -9.56
CA VAL A 163 -6.39 -7.10 -9.55
C VAL A 163 -7.19 -7.41 -10.82
N HIS A 164 -6.52 -7.54 -11.97
CA HIS A 164 -7.16 -7.88 -13.22
C HIS A 164 -7.83 -9.27 -13.17
N ASP A 165 -7.09 -10.27 -12.69
CA ASP A 165 -7.60 -11.65 -12.59
C ASP A 165 -8.74 -11.74 -11.58
N LEU A 166 -8.64 -11.02 -10.45
CA LEU A 166 -9.73 -10.91 -9.47
C LEU A 166 -11.01 -10.31 -10.09
N MET A 167 -10.85 -9.27 -10.92
CA MET A 167 -11.96 -8.57 -11.57
C MET A 167 -12.57 -9.36 -12.76
N THR A 168 -11.88 -10.36 -13.25
CA THR A 168 -12.36 -11.22 -14.37
C THR A 168 -12.80 -12.59 -13.88
N SER A 169 -12.70 -12.87 -12.60
CA SER A 169 -13.09 -14.14 -11.98
C SER A 169 -14.29 -13.98 -11.05
N VAL A 170 -14.88 -15.09 -10.65
CA VAL A 170 -15.91 -15.14 -9.60
C VAL A 170 -15.24 -15.56 -8.30
N VAL A 171 -15.13 -14.62 -7.35
CA VAL A 171 -14.46 -14.82 -6.07
C VAL A 171 -15.45 -14.70 -4.93
N GLY A 172 -15.67 -15.78 -4.19
CA GLY A 172 -16.58 -15.86 -3.04
C GLY A 172 -15.98 -15.25 -1.77
N PHE A 173 -16.86 -14.72 -0.91
CA PHE A 173 -16.44 -14.30 0.43
C PHE A 173 -16.40 -15.51 1.38
N PRO A 174 -15.51 -15.50 2.39
CA PRO A 174 -15.31 -16.64 3.29
C PRO A 174 -16.54 -16.95 4.17
N HIS A 175 -16.57 -18.12 4.75
CA HIS A 175 -17.61 -18.60 5.66
C HIS A 175 -19.01 -18.74 5.02
N GLN A 176 -19.09 -19.00 3.73
CA GLN A 176 -20.32 -19.22 3.00
C GLN A 176 -20.29 -20.50 2.16
N GLU A 177 -19.25 -21.31 2.33
CA GLU A 177 -18.98 -22.49 1.50
C GLU A 177 -20.10 -23.54 1.55
N ASP A 178 -20.89 -23.56 2.63
CA ASP A 178 -22.01 -24.51 2.84
C ASP A 178 -23.34 -24.02 2.22
N LYS A 179 -23.40 -22.76 1.76
CA LYS A 179 -24.65 -22.19 1.23
C LYS A 179 -24.79 -22.48 -0.26
N ALA A 180 -26.02 -22.66 -0.71
CA ALA A 180 -26.33 -22.86 -2.14
C ALA A 180 -26.10 -21.56 -2.95
N ARG A 181 -26.40 -20.39 -2.34
CA ARG A 181 -26.15 -19.06 -2.90
C ARG A 181 -25.22 -18.30 -1.95
N VAL A 182 -24.25 -17.61 -2.53
CA VAL A 182 -23.18 -16.95 -1.79
C VAL A 182 -22.96 -15.54 -2.31
N GLN A 183 -22.53 -14.65 -1.42
CA GLN A 183 -22.04 -13.34 -1.82
C GLN A 183 -20.67 -13.50 -2.47
N ALA A 184 -20.51 -12.95 -3.65
CA ALA A 184 -19.27 -13.02 -4.39
C ALA A 184 -19.00 -11.72 -5.18
N GLN A 185 -17.76 -11.53 -5.51
CA GLN A 185 -17.34 -10.59 -6.53
C GLN A 185 -17.40 -11.32 -7.87
N ASP A 186 -18.38 -10.98 -8.68
CA ASP A 186 -18.61 -11.56 -10.02
C ASP A 186 -18.19 -10.53 -11.07
N HIS A 187 -17.07 -10.77 -11.74
CA HIS A 187 -16.53 -9.87 -12.78
C HIS A 187 -16.51 -8.39 -12.35
N GLY A 188 -16.09 -8.14 -11.11
CA GLY A 188 -16.01 -6.78 -10.55
C GLY A 188 -17.32 -6.20 -10.03
N VAL A 189 -18.37 -6.99 -9.91
CA VAL A 189 -19.64 -6.59 -9.31
C VAL A 189 -19.91 -7.44 -8.07
N LEU A 190 -20.26 -6.80 -6.96
CA LEU A 190 -20.67 -7.51 -5.76
C LEU A 190 -22.10 -7.99 -5.93
N SER A 191 -22.30 -9.29 -6.00
CA SER A 191 -23.59 -9.90 -6.23
C SER A 191 -23.76 -11.24 -5.51
N GLU A 192 -24.98 -11.72 -5.42
CA GLU A 192 -25.27 -13.05 -4.94
C GLU A 192 -25.30 -14.02 -6.11
N VAL A 193 -24.42 -15.02 -6.07
CA VAL A 193 -24.26 -16.03 -7.14
C VAL A 193 -24.49 -17.44 -6.63
N ASP A 194 -24.76 -18.38 -7.53
CA ASP A 194 -24.77 -19.79 -7.18
C ASP A 194 -23.35 -20.25 -6.84
N ARG A 195 -23.22 -21.04 -5.78
CA ARG A 195 -21.91 -21.56 -5.34
C ARG A 195 -21.12 -22.27 -6.45
N SER A 196 -21.80 -22.97 -7.33
CA SER A 196 -21.18 -23.71 -8.44
C SER A 196 -20.40 -22.82 -9.42
N LYS A 197 -20.70 -21.51 -9.45
CA LYS A 197 -20.01 -20.52 -10.31
C LYS A 197 -18.76 -19.96 -9.65
N VAL A 198 -18.59 -20.16 -8.35
CA VAL A 198 -17.43 -19.59 -7.59
C VAL A 198 -16.17 -20.38 -7.95
N GLN A 199 -15.18 -19.68 -8.44
CA GLN A 199 -13.89 -20.23 -8.85
C GLN A 199 -12.86 -20.18 -7.72
N TYR A 200 -12.86 -19.09 -6.97
CA TYR A 200 -11.92 -18.82 -5.88
C TYR A 200 -12.65 -18.25 -4.67
N TRP A 201 -11.99 -18.30 -3.52
CA TRP A 201 -12.48 -17.77 -2.25
C TRP A 201 -11.45 -16.88 -1.60
N PHE A 202 -11.86 -15.81 -0.97
CA PHE A 202 -10.97 -15.10 -0.04
C PHE A 202 -10.67 -16.01 1.16
N PRO A 203 -9.39 -16.12 1.60
CA PRO A 203 -8.99 -17.11 2.60
C PRO A 203 -9.71 -16.97 3.94
N SER A 204 -9.97 -15.73 4.35
CA SER A 204 -10.67 -15.43 5.61
C SER A 204 -11.23 -14.01 5.56
N GLY A 205 -12.18 -13.68 6.44
CA GLY A 205 -12.67 -12.32 6.60
C GLY A 205 -11.55 -11.33 6.96
N ASN A 206 -10.58 -11.80 7.73
CA ASN A 206 -9.44 -11.00 8.18
C ASN A 206 -8.51 -10.57 7.04
N SER A 207 -8.45 -11.38 5.98
CA SER A 207 -7.61 -11.09 4.81
C SER A 207 -8.06 -9.85 4.03
N LEU A 208 -9.29 -9.41 4.25
CA LEU A 208 -9.90 -8.26 3.57
C LEU A 208 -9.59 -6.90 4.23
N TYR A 209 -8.95 -6.92 5.40
CA TYR A 209 -8.71 -5.74 6.22
C TYR A 209 -7.23 -5.59 6.59
N THR A 210 -6.86 -4.39 7.06
CA THR A 210 -5.53 -4.11 7.63
C THR A 210 -5.35 -4.80 8.98
N VAL A 211 -4.12 -4.81 9.47
CA VAL A 211 -3.79 -5.28 10.83
C VAL A 211 -4.60 -4.49 11.86
N THR A 212 -4.64 -3.17 11.75
CA THR A 212 -5.33 -2.29 12.69
C THR A 212 -6.83 -2.55 12.72
N THR A 213 -7.46 -2.63 11.55
CA THR A 213 -8.90 -2.92 11.49
C THR A 213 -9.24 -4.26 12.12
N ASN A 214 -8.39 -5.26 11.90
CA ASN A 214 -8.56 -6.60 12.50
C ASN A 214 -8.37 -6.63 14.02
N LEU A 215 -7.75 -5.62 14.61
CA LEU A 215 -7.63 -5.50 16.06
C LEU A 215 -8.86 -4.87 16.73
N VAL A 216 -9.79 -4.32 15.97
CA VAL A 216 -11.03 -3.74 16.50
C VAL A 216 -11.94 -4.85 16.98
N PRO A 217 -12.32 -4.88 18.27
CA PRO A 217 -13.25 -5.88 18.80
C PRO A 217 -14.62 -5.77 18.13
N PHE A 218 -15.27 -6.92 17.90
CA PHE A 218 -16.62 -6.99 17.34
C PHE A 218 -16.79 -6.22 16.01
N LEU A 219 -15.84 -6.39 15.10
CA LEU A 219 -15.78 -5.71 13.82
C LEU A 219 -17.13 -5.66 13.09
N ASN A 220 -17.82 -6.81 13.01
CA ASN A 220 -19.09 -6.98 12.31
C ASN A 220 -20.26 -6.23 12.95
N SER A 221 -20.14 -5.85 14.21
CA SER A 221 -21.19 -5.18 14.99
C SER A 221 -20.97 -3.67 15.10
N ASN A 222 -19.86 -3.16 14.57
CA ASN A 222 -19.53 -1.74 14.61
C ASN A 222 -20.12 -0.99 13.40
N HIS A 223 -20.61 0.21 13.64
CA HIS A 223 -20.98 1.11 12.58
C HIS A 223 -19.72 1.54 11.78
N PRO A 224 -19.75 1.61 10.43
CA PRO A 224 -18.58 1.92 9.59
C PRO A 224 -17.80 3.17 10.01
N GLY A 225 -18.48 4.27 10.36
CA GLY A 225 -17.83 5.49 10.84
C GLY A 225 -17.07 5.27 12.16
N ARG A 226 -17.63 4.49 13.10
CA ARG A 226 -16.93 4.15 14.35
C ARG A 226 -15.77 3.22 14.13
N LEU A 227 -15.86 2.33 13.15
CA LEU A 227 -14.76 1.46 12.74
C LEU A 227 -13.58 2.26 12.22
N THR A 228 -13.84 3.26 11.38
CA THR A 228 -12.81 4.17 10.88
C THR A 228 -12.12 4.94 12.01
N MET A 229 -12.87 5.42 13.02
CA MET A 229 -12.32 6.08 14.22
C MET A 229 -11.44 5.12 15.02
N ALA A 230 -11.91 3.92 15.31
CA ALA A 230 -11.16 2.90 16.05
C ALA A 230 -9.86 2.54 15.33
N GLY A 231 -9.92 2.31 14.01
CA GLY A 231 -8.75 2.04 13.18
C GLY A 231 -7.71 3.16 13.20
N LYS A 232 -8.13 4.42 13.38
CA LYS A 232 -7.21 5.55 13.56
C LYS A 232 -6.64 5.62 14.98
N ALA A 233 -7.44 5.31 16.00
CA ALA A 233 -7.03 5.44 17.40
C ALA A 233 -5.98 4.39 17.80
N ILE A 234 -6.07 3.18 17.29
CA ILE A 234 -5.16 2.06 17.63
C ILE A 234 -3.69 2.39 17.33
N PRO A 235 -3.30 2.84 16.12
CA PRO A 235 -1.91 3.19 15.84
C PRO A 235 -1.39 4.38 16.63
N GLN A 236 -2.27 5.27 17.09
CA GLN A 236 -1.93 6.46 17.86
C GLN A 236 -1.90 6.22 19.37
N ALA A 237 -2.24 5.01 19.82
CA ALA A 237 -2.20 4.66 21.23
C ALA A 237 -0.75 4.56 21.73
N LEU A 238 -0.49 5.15 22.91
CA LEU A 238 0.82 5.05 23.57
C LEU A 238 1.04 3.64 24.11
N SER A 239 2.25 3.12 23.91
CA SER A 239 2.65 1.85 24.52
C SER A 239 2.83 2.02 26.03
N LEU A 240 2.17 1.19 26.81
CA LEU A 240 2.33 1.16 28.27
C LEU A 240 3.56 0.32 28.66
N VAL A 241 4.25 0.72 29.72
CA VAL A 241 5.38 -0.05 30.30
C VAL A 241 4.86 -1.37 30.88
N GLU A 242 3.81 -1.30 31.68
CA GLU A 242 3.09 -2.47 32.21
C GLU A 242 1.78 -2.62 31.41
N ARG A 243 1.63 -3.76 30.75
CA ARG A 243 0.50 -4.03 29.85
C ARG A 243 -0.44 -5.01 30.50
N GLU A 244 -1.71 -4.70 30.47
CA GLU A 244 -2.77 -5.64 30.83
C GLU A 244 -3.19 -6.48 29.62
N ALA A 245 -3.63 -7.70 29.87
CA ALA A 245 -4.25 -8.50 28.83
C ALA A 245 -5.60 -7.86 28.42
N PRO A 246 -5.91 -7.77 27.11
CA PRO A 246 -7.19 -7.23 26.67
C PRO A 246 -8.33 -8.09 27.18
N LEU A 247 -9.40 -7.46 27.69
CA LEU A 247 -10.62 -8.14 28.14
C LEU A 247 -11.33 -8.87 27.00
N VAL A 248 -11.23 -8.33 25.79
CA VAL A 248 -11.80 -8.92 24.58
C VAL A 248 -10.67 -9.22 23.61
N GLN A 249 -10.57 -10.50 23.23
CA GLN A 249 -9.61 -10.94 22.21
C GLN A 249 -10.29 -10.97 20.84
N THR A 250 -9.61 -10.46 19.84
CA THR A 250 -10.09 -10.60 18.46
C THR A 250 -9.73 -11.99 17.93
N ALA A 251 -10.59 -12.55 17.10
CA ALA A 251 -10.35 -13.87 16.50
C ALA A 251 -9.13 -13.90 15.56
N THR A 252 -8.70 -12.75 15.09
CA THR A 252 -7.58 -12.60 14.14
C THR A 252 -6.23 -12.85 14.79
N PHE A 253 -6.04 -12.36 16.01
CA PHE A 253 -4.76 -12.43 16.71
C PHE A 253 -4.95 -13.07 18.08
N PRO A 254 -4.65 -14.35 18.24
CA PRO A 254 -4.76 -15.03 19.52
C PRO A 254 -3.84 -14.39 20.57
N SER A 255 -4.20 -14.54 21.83
CA SER A 255 -3.39 -14.05 22.94
C SER A 255 -1.96 -14.58 22.83
N GLY A 256 -0.99 -13.68 22.92
CA GLY A 256 0.43 -14.02 22.72
C GLY A 256 0.97 -13.69 21.32
N SER A 257 0.11 -13.32 20.38
CA SER A 257 0.57 -12.76 19.10
C SER A 257 1.45 -11.52 19.32
N PRO A 258 2.53 -11.34 18.53
CA PRO A 258 3.36 -10.13 18.58
C PRO A 258 2.53 -8.84 18.42
N PHE A 259 1.48 -8.87 17.62
CA PHE A 259 0.61 -7.70 17.38
C PHE A 259 -0.20 -7.34 18.64
N VAL A 260 -0.76 -8.31 19.34
CA VAL A 260 -1.49 -8.06 20.61
C VAL A 260 -0.54 -7.58 21.69
N LYS A 261 0.71 -8.03 21.69
CA LYS A 261 1.74 -7.58 22.64
C LYS A 261 2.28 -6.18 22.32
N ALA A 262 2.12 -5.69 21.11
CA ALA A 262 2.60 -4.39 20.68
C ALA A 262 1.66 -3.24 21.07
N ILE A 263 0.38 -3.52 21.31
CA ILE A 263 -0.64 -2.59 21.80
C ILE A 263 -0.63 -2.61 23.33
#